data_b6169b0f4d2e1d7374b2eaeaae3876b6
#
_entry.id   b6169b0f4d2e1d7374b2eaeaae3876b6
#
_cell.length_a   1.000
_cell.length_b   1.000
_cell.length_c   1.000
_cell.angle_alpha   90.00
_cell.angle_beta   90.00
_cell.angle_gamma   90.00
#
_symmetry.space_group_name_H-M   'P 1'
#
loop_
_entity.id
_entity.type
_entity.pdbx_description
1 polymer ?
#
loop_
_entity_poly.entity_id
_entity_poly.type
_entity_poly.pdbx_seq_one_letter_code
_entity_poly.pdbx_strand_id
1 'polypeptide(L)'
;MVIDFHTHVFPDKIAERTVSALSKNGGIPAHSDGTEDGLILKMAEAGVDISINLPVITRQEQLDSVNAFAHNLNQKSYTESRIISFAGIHPDTPCPQEAILGIKEAGFLFEDTPVLERRTARTTASTASS
;
A
#
# COMPACT_ATOMS: atom_id res chain seq x y z
N MET A 1 -9.12 11.41 14.85
CA MET A 1 -8.58 10.34 13.99
C MET A 1 -7.37 10.86 13.23
N VAL A 2 -6.26 10.16 13.31
CA VAL A 2 -5.02 10.49 12.60
C VAL A 2 -4.73 9.37 11.59
N ILE A 3 -4.52 9.76 10.33
CA ILE A 3 -4.23 8.83 9.23
C ILE A 3 -2.89 9.19 8.61
N ASP A 4 -1.97 8.22 8.61
CA ASP A 4 -0.70 8.33 7.87
C ASP A 4 -0.88 7.70 6.49
N PHE A 5 -0.81 8.54 5.45
CA PHE A 5 -1.05 8.13 4.06
C PHE A 5 0.16 7.59 3.32
N HIS A 6 1.31 7.50 3.96
CA HIS A 6 2.52 7.07 3.26
C HIS A 6 3.43 6.24 4.17
N THR A 7 3.13 4.97 4.28
CA THR A 7 3.97 4.01 5.00
C THR A 7 4.37 2.84 4.10
N HIS A 8 5.42 2.15 4.50
CA HIS A 8 5.90 0.95 3.83
C HIS A 8 6.16 -0.13 4.86
N VAL A 9 5.60 -1.30 4.66
CA VAL A 9 5.91 -2.51 5.42
C VAL A 9 6.24 -3.66 4.48
N PHE A 10 7.10 -4.54 4.95
CA PHE A 10 7.63 -5.66 4.20
C PHE A 10 7.47 -6.95 5.03
N PRO A 11 7.41 -8.13 4.38
CA PRO A 11 7.50 -9.39 5.11
C PRO A 11 8.76 -9.44 5.97
N ASP A 12 8.66 -9.92 7.20
CA ASP A 12 9.74 -9.92 8.20
C ASP A 12 11.07 -10.47 7.67
N LYS A 13 11.00 -11.54 6.85
CA LYS A 13 12.18 -12.18 6.27
C LYS A 13 13.04 -11.27 5.38
N ILE A 14 12.44 -10.22 4.83
CA ILE A 14 13.12 -9.31 3.90
C ILE A 14 13.16 -7.87 4.39
N ALA A 15 12.46 -7.54 5.47
CA ALA A 15 12.28 -6.16 5.94
C ALA A 15 13.60 -5.44 6.15
N GLU A 16 14.51 -5.98 6.95
CA GLU A 16 15.81 -5.37 7.25
C GLU A 16 16.62 -5.08 5.97
N ARG A 17 16.73 -6.07 5.10
CA ARG A 17 17.47 -5.93 3.83
C ARG A 17 16.83 -4.90 2.91
N THR A 18 15.51 -4.89 2.83
CA THR A 18 14.75 -3.99 1.96
C THR A 18 14.86 -2.55 2.46
N VAL A 19 14.65 -2.32 3.76
CA VAL A 19 14.79 -1.00 4.38
C VAL A 19 16.20 -0.46 4.20
N SER A 20 17.23 -1.28 4.43
CA SER A 20 18.62 -0.91 4.24
C SER A 20 18.92 -0.50 2.79
N ALA A 21 18.42 -1.26 1.81
CA ALA A 21 18.60 -0.96 0.39
C ALA A 21 17.89 0.34 -0.02
N LEU A 22 16.65 0.53 0.41
CA LEU A 22 15.87 1.74 0.11
C LEU A 22 16.47 2.99 0.76
N SER A 23 16.90 2.89 2.01
CA SER A 23 17.57 3.97 2.73
C SER A 23 18.87 4.38 2.03
N LYS A 24 19.67 3.41 1.62
CA LYS A 24 20.91 3.67 0.88
C LYS A 24 20.67 4.32 -0.48
N ASN A 25 19.68 3.82 -1.23
CA ASN A 25 19.38 4.34 -2.56
C ASN A 25 18.72 5.73 -2.50
N GLY A 26 17.88 5.96 -1.50
CA GLY A 26 17.19 7.24 -1.31
C GLY A 26 18.01 8.30 -0.57
N GLY A 27 19.12 7.92 0.04
CA GLY A 27 19.93 8.83 0.87
C GLY A 27 19.19 9.33 2.13
N ILE A 28 18.14 8.62 2.56
CA ILE A 28 17.30 8.98 3.69
C ILE A 28 17.45 7.92 4.78
N PRO A 29 17.74 8.31 6.04
CA PRO A 29 17.84 7.35 7.13
C PRO A 29 16.48 6.68 7.40
N ALA A 30 16.49 5.38 7.64
CA ALA A 30 15.29 4.66 8.05
C ALA A 30 14.94 4.95 9.51
N HIS A 31 13.69 5.22 9.79
CA HIS A 31 13.16 5.47 11.13
C HIS A 31 12.35 4.30 11.70
N SER A 32 12.24 3.21 10.97
CA SER A 32 11.58 1.97 11.37
C SER A 32 12.32 0.76 10.79
N ASP A 33 12.01 -0.42 11.33
CA ASP A 33 12.58 -1.68 10.86
C ASP A 33 11.90 -2.25 9.59
N GLY A 34 10.81 -1.61 9.14
CA GLY A 34 10.04 -2.01 7.97
C GLY A 34 9.11 -3.20 8.20
N THR A 35 8.98 -3.69 9.44
CA THR A 35 8.06 -4.77 9.78
C THR A 35 6.66 -4.24 10.11
N GLU A 36 5.67 -5.12 9.99
CA GLU A 36 4.30 -4.84 10.41
C GLU A 36 4.22 -4.49 11.90
N ASP A 37 4.85 -5.30 12.75
CA ASP A 37 4.87 -5.08 14.21
C ASP A 37 5.57 -3.76 14.56
N GLY A 38 6.65 -3.42 13.87
CA GLY A 38 7.34 -2.14 14.02
C GLY A 38 6.46 -0.95 13.66
N LEU A 39 5.68 -1.05 12.59
CA LEU A 39 4.72 0.00 12.22
C LEU A 39 3.62 0.15 13.27
N ILE A 40 3.02 -0.95 13.74
CA ILE A 40 1.98 -0.91 14.78
C ILE A 40 2.50 -0.25 16.06
N LEU A 41 3.72 -0.57 16.48
CA LEU A 41 4.36 0.07 17.63
C LEU A 41 4.52 1.59 17.42
N LYS A 42 5.01 2.00 16.27
CA LYS A 42 5.17 3.42 15.93
C LYS A 42 3.85 4.17 15.83
N MET A 43 2.81 3.54 15.31
CA MET A 43 1.46 4.09 15.28
C MET A 43 0.95 4.34 16.71
N ALA A 44 1.11 3.38 17.62
CA ALA A 44 0.71 3.53 19.02
C ALA A 44 1.47 4.67 19.71
N GLU A 45 2.78 4.77 19.51
CA GLU A 45 3.61 5.83 20.08
C GLU A 45 3.21 7.23 19.56
N ALA A 46 2.84 7.34 18.28
CA ALA A 46 2.52 8.61 17.63
C ALA A 46 1.02 8.97 17.66
N GLY A 47 0.14 8.09 18.16
CA GLY A 47 -1.30 8.29 18.14
C GLY A 47 -1.91 8.23 16.72
N VAL A 48 -1.35 7.42 15.84
CA VAL A 48 -1.86 7.19 14.48
C VAL A 48 -2.87 6.04 14.53
N ASP A 49 -4.08 6.29 14.06
CA ASP A 49 -5.17 5.29 14.04
C ASP A 49 -5.13 4.39 12.80
N ILE A 50 -4.81 4.96 11.64
CA ILE A 50 -4.75 4.25 10.36
C ILE A 50 -3.45 4.59 9.64
N SER A 51 -2.74 3.59 9.14
CA SER A 51 -1.62 3.77 8.23
C SER A 51 -1.92 3.12 6.87
N ILE A 52 -1.66 3.86 5.81
CA ILE A 52 -1.79 3.37 4.44
C ILE A 52 -0.45 2.82 3.99
N ASN A 53 -0.39 1.51 3.77
CA ASN A 53 0.78 0.87 3.20
C ASN A 53 0.79 0.99 1.68
N LEU A 54 1.86 1.56 1.15
CA LEU A 54 2.10 1.67 -0.29
C LEU A 54 3.13 0.59 -0.69
N PRO A 55 2.73 -0.44 -1.44
CA PRO A 55 3.63 -1.48 -1.86
C PRO A 55 4.77 -0.95 -2.72
N VAL A 56 5.99 -1.48 -2.52
CA VAL A 56 7.17 -1.18 -3.32
C VAL A 56 7.46 -2.37 -4.23
N ILE A 57 7.30 -2.17 -5.53
CA ILE A 57 7.56 -3.18 -6.56
C ILE A 57 8.67 -2.64 -7.46
N THR A 58 9.86 -3.19 -7.35
CA THR A 58 11.05 -2.77 -8.09
C THR A 58 11.32 -3.63 -9.33
N ARG A 59 10.66 -4.77 -9.43
CA ARG A 59 10.77 -5.72 -10.54
C ARG A 59 9.44 -6.41 -10.76
N GLN A 60 9.11 -6.70 -12.02
CA GLN A 60 7.85 -7.33 -12.41
C GLN A 60 7.58 -8.66 -11.69
N GLU A 61 8.62 -9.46 -11.48
CA GLU A 61 8.53 -10.78 -10.83
C GLU A 61 8.06 -10.70 -9.36
N GLN A 62 8.11 -9.53 -8.76
CA GLN A 62 7.65 -9.30 -7.38
C GLN A 62 6.15 -9.01 -7.29
N LEU A 63 5.49 -8.71 -8.41
CA LEU A 63 4.11 -8.23 -8.44
C LEU A 63 3.16 -9.10 -7.62
N ASP A 64 3.13 -10.39 -7.91
CA ASP A 64 2.20 -11.33 -7.27
C ASP A 64 2.48 -11.50 -5.78
N SER A 65 3.75 -11.63 -5.40
CA SER A 65 4.12 -11.81 -3.98
C SER A 65 3.89 -10.56 -3.15
N VAL A 66 4.16 -9.38 -3.70
CA VAL A 66 3.93 -8.10 -3.02
C VAL A 66 2.43 -7.85 -2.85
N ASN A 67 1.63 -8.10 -3.88
CA ASN A 67 0.18 -7.93 -3.79
C ASN A 67 -0.48 -8.99 -2.89
N ALA A 68 0.04 -10.22 -2.83
CA ALA A 68 -0.42 -11.23 -1.88
C ALA A 68 -0.16 -10.80 -0.43
N PHE A 69 1.02 -10.25 -0.15
CA PHE A 69 1.33 -9.71 1.18
C PHE A 69 0.42 -8.52 1.53
N ALA A 70 0.19 -7.59 0.60
CA ALA A 70 -0.71 -6.48 0.76
C ALA A 70 -2.15 -6.93 1.07
N HIS A 71 -2.63 -7.95 0.35
CA HIS A 71 -3.93 -8.56 0.61
C HIS A 71 -4.02 -9.15 2.03
N ASN A 72 -2.99 -9.85 2.46
CA ASN A 72 -2.94 -10.42 3.82
C ASN A 72 -2.97 -9.35 4.91
N LEU A 73 -2.30 -8.21 4.71
CA LEU A 73 -2.39 -7.06 5.63
C LEU A 73 -3.83 -6.58 5.79
N ASN A 74 -4.60 -6.50 4.70
CA ASN A 74 -5.98 -6.06 4.72
C ASN A 74 -6.95 -7.02 5.44
N GLN A 75 -6.57 -8.30 5.58
CA GLN A 75 -7.37 -9.30 6.29
C GLN A 75 -7.16 -9.28 7.81
N LYS A 76 -6.16 -8.56 8.29
CA LYS A 76 -5.83 -8.51 9.73
C LYS A 76 -6.63 -7.42 10.45
N SER A 77 -6.94 -7.70 11.71
CA SER A 77 -7.55 -6.75 12.63
C SER A 77 -6.63 -6.53 13.82
N TYR A 78 -6.43 -5.28 14.16
CA TYR A 78 -5.68 -4.87 15.35
C TYR A 78 -6.62 -4.22 16.35
N THR A 79 -6.25 -4.24 17.62
CA THR A 79 -7.14 -3.78 18.70
C THR A 79 -7.38 -2.26 18.66
N GLU A 80 -6.36 -1.46 18.32
CA GLU A 80 -6.41 -0.01 18.43
C GLU A 80 -5.97 0.73 17.17
N SER A 81 -5.52 0.00 16.15
CA SER A 81 -4.99 0.59 14.91
C SER A 81 -5.33 -0.27 13.70
N ARG A 82 -5.19 0.30 12.52
CA ARG A 82 -5.45 -0.39 11.26
C ARG A 82 -4.39 -0.06 10.22
N ILE A 83 -3.86 -1.09 9.58
CA ILE A 83 -3.05 -0.94 8.37
C ILE A 83 -3.93 -1.30 7.18
N ILE A 84 -4.03 -0.38 6.24
CA ILE A 84 -4.72 -0.58 4.96
C ILE A 84 -3.66 -0.57 3.87
N SER A 85 -3.58 -1.63 3.09
CA SER A 85 -2.62 -1.71 1.99
C SER A 85 -3.31 -1.52 0.64
N PHE A 86 -2.73 -0.68 -0.19
CA PHE A 86 -3.04 -0.66 -1.60
C PHE A 86 -2.33 -1.82 -2.30
N ALA A 87 -2.77 -2.15 -3.50
CA ALA A 87 -2.02 -3.02 -4.40
C ALA A 87 -1.07 -2.19 -5.25
N GLY A 88 -0.01 -2.82 -5.73
CA GLY A 88 0.93 -2.23 -6.66
C GLY A 88 0.79 -2.77 -8.07
N ILE A 89 1.35 -2.03 -9.03
CA ILE A 89 1.54 -2.44 -10.41
C ILE A 89 2.93 -1.99 -10.86
N HIS A 90 3.54 -2.72 -11.78
CA HIS A 90 4.85 -2.38 -12.33
C HIS A 90 4.71 -1.87 -13.77
N PRO A 91 5.53 -0.93 -14.24
CA PRO A 91 5.48 -0.44 -15.62
C PRO A 91 5.59 -1.55 -16.69
N ASP A 92 6.34 -2.60 -16.40
CA ASP A 92 6.52 -3.74 -17.30
C ASP A 92 5.45 -4.83 -17.15
N THR A 93 4.36 -4.55 -16.40
CA THR A 93 3.27 -5.51 -16.22
C THR A 93 2.61 -5.79 -17.58
N PRO A 94 2.62 -7.05 -18.06
CA PRO A 94 1.87 -7.42 -19.25
C PRO A 94 0.37 -7.27 -18.97
N CYS A 95 -0.38 -6.80 -19.98
CA CYS A 95 -1.82 -6.62 -19.88
C CYS A 95 -2.24 -5.83 -18.60
N PRO A 96 -1.82 -4.57 -18.44
CA PRO A 96 -2.04 -3.83 -17.20
C PRO A 96 -3.53 -3.67 -16.85
N GLN A 97 -4.42 -3.64 -17.83
CA GLN A 97 -5.87 -3.59 -17.60
C GLN A 97 -6.38 -4.87 -16.89
N GLU A 98 -5.90 -6.04 -17.29
CA GLU A 98 -6.25 -7.32 -16.65
C GLU A 98 -5.69 -7.40 -15.23
N ALA A 99 -4.46 -6.91 -15.03
CA ALA A 99 -3.85 -6.83 -13.70
C ALA A 99 -4.66 -5.93 -12.76
N ILE A 100 -5.12 -4.77 -13.23
CA ILE A 100 -5.96 -3.84 -12.46
C ILE A 100 -7.32 -4.47 -12.14
N LEU A 101 -7.95 -5.15 -13.10
CA LEU A 101 -9.21 -5.87 -12.85
C LEU A 101 -9.01 -6.97 -11.81
N GLY A 102 -7.93 -7.73 -11.86
CA GLY A 102 -7.59 -8.74 -10.86
C GLY A 102 -7.39 -8.14 -9.46
N ILE A 103 -6.75 -6.99 -9.36
CA ILE A 103 -6.59 -6.24 -8.11
C ILE A 103 -7.96 -5.83 -7.54
N LYS A 104 -8.85 -5.33 -8.38
CA LYS A 104 -10.22 -4.97 -8.01
C LYS A 104 -11.02 -6.18 -7.53
N GLU A 105 -10.98 -7.28 -8.26
CA GLU A 105 -11.67 -8.54 -7.90
C GLU A 105 -11.14 -9.16 -6.61
N ALA A 106 -9.85 -8.96 -6.29
CA ALA A 106 -9.26 -9.37 -5.03
C ALA A 106 -9.73 -8.55 -3.81
N GLY A 107 -10.54 -7.52 -4.02
CA GLY A 107 -11.13 -6.71 -2.95
C GLY A 107 -10.19 -5.64 -2.37
N PHE A 108 -9.16 -5.25 -3.10
CA PHE A 108 -8.41 -4.05 -2.73
C PHE A 108 -9.29 -2.80 -2.84
N LEU A 109 -9.08 -1.86 -1.94
CA LEU A 109 -9.90 -0.67 -1.74
C LEU A 109 -9.92 0.28 -2.95
N PHE A 110 -10.65 -0.06 -3.98
CA PHE A 110 -11.00 0.86 -5.06
C PHE A 110 -12.49 1.24 -5.08
N GLU A 111 -13.37 0.42 -4.50
CA GLU A 111 -14.83 0.61 -4.59
C GLU A 111 -15.46 1.26 -3.35
N ASP A 112 -14.88 1.10 -2.16
CA ASP A 112 -15.52 1.52 -0.91
C ASP A 112 -14.90 2.77 -0.27
N THR A 113 -13.96 3.44 -0.93
CA THR A 113 -13.44 4.70 -0.42
C THR A 113 -14.15 5.90 -1.06
N PRO A 114 -14.86 6.71 -0.28
CA PRO A 114 -15.54 7.92 -0.77
C PRO A 114 -14.64 8.88 -1.55
N VAL A 115 -13.32 8.78 -1.38
CA VAL A 115 -12.32 9.61 -2.07
C VAL A 115 -12.13 9.17 -3.52
N LEU A 116 -12.21 7.86 -3.83
CA LEU A 116 -12.07 7.36 -5.19
C LEU A 116 -13.35 7.56 -6.01
N GLU A 117 -14.52 7.42 -5.42
CA GLU A 117 -15.78 7.75 -6.07
C GLU A 117 -15.84 9.21 -6.52
N ARG A 118 -15.31 10.14 -5.71
CA ARG A 118 -15.24 11.56 -6.09
C ARG A 118 -14.27 11.80 -7.25
N ARG A 119 -13.20 11.03 -7.39
CA ARG A 119 -12.25 11.16 -8.52
C ARG A 119 -12.82 10.59 -9.81
N THR A 120 -13.47 9.44 -9.76
CA THR A 120 -14.13 8.84 -10.93
C THR A 120 -15.31 9.68 -11.41
N ALA A 121 -16.11 10.24 -10.50
CA ALA A 121 -17.20 11.15 -10.86
C ALA A 121 -16.72 12.46 -11.51
N ARG A 122 -15.57 12.99 -11.09
CA ARG A 122 -14.97 14.18 -11.73
C ARG A 122 -14.43 13.88 -13.13
N THR A 123 -13.84 12.71 -13.35
CA THR A 123 -13.30 12.34 -14.65
C THR A 123 -14.41 12.10 -15.67
N THR A 124 -15.52 11.49 -15.25
CA THR A 124 -16.70 11.30 -16.12
C THR A 124 -17.44 12.61 -16.40
N ALA A 125 -17.49 13.56 -15.45
CA ALA A 125 -18.09 14.87 -15.67
C ALA A 125 -17.25 15.75 -16.62
N SER A 126 -15.91 15.62 -16.62
CA SER A 126 -15.03 16.35 -17.54
C SER A 126 -15.12 15.84 -18.98
N THR A 127 -15.43 14.57 -19.19
CA THR A 127 -15.62 14.00 -20.54
C THR A 127 -17.02 14.23 -21.10
N ALA A 128 -18.00 14.56 -20.26
CA ALA A 128 -19.38 14.85 -20.69
C ALA A 128 -19.61 16.32 -21.08
N SER A 129 -18.65 17.23 -20.82
CA SER A 129 -18.74 18.66 -21.13
C SER A 129 -17.90 19.11 -22.33
N SER A 130 -17.38 18.18 -23.11
CA SER A 130 -16.70 18.42 -24.42
C SER A 130 -17.57 17.90 -25.61
#